data_e5e6cae95a967a75136499261d87417e
#
_entry.id   e5e6cae95a967a75136499261d87417e
#
_cell.length_a   1.000
_cell.length_b   1.000
_cell.length_c   1.000
_cell.angle_alpha   90.00
_cell.angle_beta   90.00
_cell.angle_gamma   90.00
#
_symmetry.space_group_name_H-M   'P 1'
#
loop_
_entity.id
_entity.type
_entity.pdbx_description
1 polymer ?
#
loop_
_entity_poly.entity_id
_entity_poly.type
_entity_poly.pdbx_seq_one_letter_code
_entity_poly.pdbx_strand_id
1 'polypeptide(L)'
;MDSTDSQKLEAIVAELMAVYDVKLPPVPVEIMLARPREGMWDEMDINQLTGGFLRLTDPFSPRMSMARMLARHLVFSPWGTARGLPDLVGRDEAHLRLLARMLIMPRALLTALPPAKRTPALISTDFEVPAEDALQRLDELGLS
;
A
#
# COMPACT_ATOMS: atom_id res chain seq x y z
N MET A 1 5.07 13.29 9.16
CA MET A 1 6.15 12.28 9.29
C MET A 1 7.40 12.86 8.67
N ASP A 2 8.53 12.76 9.32
CA ASP A 2 9.76 13.32 8.79
C ASP A 2 10.38 12.41 7.71
N SER A 3 11.41 12.95 7.03
CA SER A 3 12.07 12.25 5.92
C SER A 3 12.71 10.93 6.34
N THR A 4 13.29 10.88 7.54
CA THR A 4 13.95 9.67 8.06
C THR A 4 12.92 8.57 8.32
N ASP A 5 11.79 8.91 8.93
CA ASP A 5 10.71 7.95 9.19
C ASP A 5 10.08 7.46 7.90
N SER A 6 9.88 8.35 6.92
CA SER A 6 9.37 7.96 5.60
C SER A 6 10.31 6.98 4.91
N GLN A 7 11.62 7.20 4.98
CA GLN A 7 12.61 6.29 4.41
C GLN A 7 12.58 4.91 5.09
N LYS A 8 12.40 4.89 6.41
CA LYS A 8 12.24 3.62 7.15
C LYS A 8 10.99 2.87 6.70
N LEU A 9 9.87 3.58 6.54
CA LEU A 9 8.63 2.96 6.05
C LEU A 9 8.81 2.42 4.64
N GLU A 10 9.41 3.17 3.74
CA GLU A 10 9.66 2.70 2.37
C GLU A 10 10.50 1.42 2.36
N ALA A 11 11.51 1.34 3.24
CA ALA A 11 12.36 0.16 3.37
C ALA A 11 11.57 -1.06 3.89
N ILE A 12 10.68 -0.85 4.86
CA ILE A 12 9.83 -1.91 5.41
C ILE A 12 8.86 -2.41 4.33
N VAL A 13 8.27 -1.50 3.55
CA VAL A 13 7.39 -1.87 2.44
C VAL A 13 8.16 -2.68 1.39
N ALA A 14 9.39 -2.26 1.06
CA ALA A 14 10.23 -2.99 0.11
C ALA A 14 10.52 -4.42 0.59
N GLU A 15 10.75 -4.59 1.88
CA GLU A 15 10.95 -5.91 2.49
C GLU A 15 9.69 -6.77 2.36
N LEU A 16 8.52 -6.19 2.62
CA LEU A 16 7.25 -6.91 2.47
C LEU A 16 7.01 -7.33 1.01
N MET A 17 7.29 -6.43 0.07
CA MET A 17 7.16 -6.75 -1.35
C MET A 17 8.08 -7.90 -1.76
N ALA A 18 9.29 -7.96 -1.19
CA ALA A 18 10.22 -9.06 -1.45
C ALA A 18 9.69 -10.38 -0.91
N VAL A 19 9.04 -10.38 0.25
CA VAL A 19 8.42 -11.59 0.84
C VAL A 19 7.38 -12.17 -0.12
N TYR A 20 6.58 -11.32 -0.77
CA TYR A 20 5.54 -11.74 -1.70
C TYR A 20 6.01 -11.78 -3.16
N ASP A 21 7.29 -11.56 -3.41
CA ASP A 21 7.89 -11.56 -4.76
C ASP A 21 7.17 -10.61 -5.73
N VAL A 22 6.80 -9.43 -5.24
CA VAL A 22 6.13 -8.40 -6.05
C VAL A 22 7.17 -7.62 -6.82
N LYS A 23 7.15 -7.74 -8.15
CA LYS A 23 8.13 -7.10 -9.05
C LYS A 23 7.50 -6.16 -10.06
N LEU A 24 6.19 -6.28 -10.29
CA LEU A 24 5.45 -5.51 -11.28
C LEU A 24 4.09 -5.12 -10.70
N PRO A 25 3.53 -3.95 -11.13
CA PRO A 25 2.16 -3.60 -10.77
C PRO A 25 1.16 -4.47 -11.54
N PRO A 26 -0.07 -4.63 -11.02
CA PRO A 26 -0.56 -4.10 -9.76
C PRO A 26 -0.08 -4.92 -8.56
N VAL A 27 0.08 -4.28 -7.41
CA VAL A 27 0.40 -5.00 -6.17
C VAL A 27 -0.82 -5.80 -5.72
N PRO A 28 -0.67 -7.11 -5.45
CA PRO A 28 -1.83 -7.96 -5.12
C PRO A 28 -2.24 -7.84 -3.65
N VAL A 29 -2.71 -6.66 -3.25
CA VAL A 29 -3.08 -6.38 -1.84
C VAL A 29 -4.16 -7.30 -1.32
N GLU A 30 -5.12 -7.70 -2.16
CA GLU A 30 -6.19 -8.62 -1.81
C GLU A 30 -5.64 -10.02 -1.48
N ILE A 31 -4.66 -10.49 -2.24
CA ILE A 31 -4.01 -11.79 -1.99
C ILE A 31 -3.17 -11.71 -0.71
N MET A 32 -2.47 -10.62 -0.50
CA MET A 32 -1.66 -10.41 0.69
C MET A 32 -2.53 -10.44 1.95
N LEU A 33 -3.69 -9.75 1.93
CA LEU A 33 -4.64 -9.79 3.04
C LEU A 33 -5.13 -11.20 3.33
N ALA A 34 -5.47 -11.95 2.27
CA ALA A 34 -6.05 -13.29 2.41
C ALA A 34 -5.01 -14.36 2.77
N ARG A 35 -3.74 -14.12 2.47
CA ARG A 35 -2.67 -15.12 2.61
C ARG A 35 -1.43 -14.57 3.34
N PRO A 36 -1.58 -14.20 4.63
CA PRO A 36 -0.41 -13.76 5.40
C PRO A 36 0.60 -14.90 5.56
N ARG A 37 1.86 -14.54 5.66
CA ARG A 37 2.92 -15.48 6.02
C ARG A 37 2.93 -15.66 7.54
N GLU A 38 3.65 -16.68 8.01
CA GLU A 38 3.80 -16.94 9.44
C GLU A 38 4.33 -15.70 10.16
N GLY A 39 3.75 -15.37 11.31
CA GLY A 39 4.13 -14.21 12.09
C GLY A 39 3.62 -12.88 11.57
N MET A 40 2.74 -12.89 10.57
CA MET A 40 2.07 -11.71 10.04
C MET A 40 0.68 -11.55 10.65
N TRP A 41 -0.21 -10.86 9.94
CA TRP A 41 -1.59 -10.63 10.39
C TRP A 41 -2.44 -11.88 10.23
N ASP A 42 -3.68 -11.85 10.77
CA ASP A 42 -4.63 -12.93 10.62
C ASP A 42 -5.22 -12.96 9.21
N GLU A 43 -5.44 -14.16 8.69
CA GLU A 43 -6.06 -14.38 7.39
C GLU A 43 -7.44 -13.72 7.32
N MET A 44 -7.74 -13.05 6.19
CA MET A 44 -9.01 -12.38 5.97
C MET A 44 -9.75 -12.95 4.77
N ASP A 45 -11.08 -13.07 4.90
CA ASP A 45 -11.96 -13.47 3.80
C ASP A 45 -12.28 -12.24 2.93
N ILE A 46 -11.57 -12.10 1.81
CA ILE A 46 -11.76 -10.97 0.91
C ILE A 46 -13.13 -10.96 0.21
N ASN A 47 -13.80 -12.11 0.12
CA ASN A 47 -15.14 -12.17 -0.46
C ASN A 47 -16.17 -11.41 0.38
N GLN A 48 -16.02 -11.43 1.70
CA GLN A 48 -16.87 -10.64 2.60
C GLN A 48 -16.60 -9.15 2.47
N LEU A 49 -15.36 -8.77 2.14
CA LEU A 49 -14.96 -7.37 2.02
C LEU A 49 -15.47 -6.74 0.72
N THR A 50 -15.43 -7.49 -0.40
CA THR A 50 -15.78 -6.94 -1.71
C THR A 50 -17.26 -6.56 -1.84
N GLY A 51 -18.16 -7.27 -1.15
CA GLY A 51 -19.60 -6.98 -1.18
C GLY A 51 -19.96 -5.56 -0.77
N GLY A 52 -19.26 -5.00 0.23
CA GLY A 52 -19.48 -3.64 0.71
C GLY A 52 -18.92 -2.57 -0.23
N PHE A 53 -17.99 -2.92 -1.10
CA PHE A 53 -17.29 -1.97 -1.98
C PHE A 53 -17.98 -1.75 -3.31
N LEU A 54 -18.97 -2.56 -3.66
CA LEU A 54 -19.68 -2.44 -4.96
C LEU A 54 -20.42 -1.10 -5.13
N ARG A 55 -20.61 -0.35 -4.06
CA ARG A 55 -21.31 0.94 -4.09
C ARG A 55 -20.39 2.12 -4.35
N LEU A 56 -19.08 1.91 -4.42
CA LEU A 56 -18.12 2.97 -4.64
C LEU A 56 -18.11 3.38 -6.11
N THR A 57 -17.97 4.69 -6.36
CA THR A 57 -18.04 5.25 -7.71
C THR A 57 -16.78 5.01 -8.53
N ASP A 58 -15.62 5.00 -7.89
CA ASP A 58 -14.34 4.72 -8.54
C ASP A 58 -14.11 3.21 -8.58
N PRO A 59 -13.83 2.60 -9.75
CA PRO A 59 -13.64 1.16 -9.86
C PRO A 59 -12.44 0.63 -9.08
N PHE A 60 -11.47 1.49 -8.74
CA PHE A 60 -10.28 1.09 -7.99
C PHE A 60 -10.36 1.42 -6.49
N SER A 61 -11.43 2.06 -6.02
CA SER A 61 -11.64 2.35 -4.60
C SER A 61 -11.65 1.10 -3.72
N PRO A 62 -12.23 -0.04 -4.13
CA PRO A 62 -12.15 -1.27 -3.32
C PRO A 62 -10.73 -1.71 -3.04
N ARG A 63 -9.85 -1.65 -4.04
CA ARG A 63 -8.43 -2.02 -3.85
C ARG A 63 -7.73 -1.08 -2.89
N MET A 64 -8.00 0.22 -3.00
CA MET A 64 -7.42 1.21 -2.08
C MET A 64 -7.89 0.99 -0.64
N SER A 65 -9.17 0.64 -0.46
CA SER A 65 -9.71 0.29 0.85
C SER A 65 -9.05 -0.97 1.42
N MET A 66 -8.77 -1.96 0.58
CA MET A 66 -8.03 -3.15 0.99
C MET A 66 -6.59 -2.83 1.39
N ALA A 67 -5.94 -1.90 0.69
CA ALA A 67 -4.60 -1.44 1.06
C ALA A 67 -4.61 -0.75 2.42
N ARG A 68 -5.63 0.05 2.73
CA ARG A 68 -5.80 0.67 4.05
C ARG A 68 -6.01 -0.36 5.15
N MET A 69 -6.78 -1.39 4.85
CA MET A 69 -7.02 -2.49 5.77
C MET A 69 -5.73 -3.27 6.02
N LEU A 70 -4.98 -3.56 4.96
CA LEU A 70 -3.68 -4.21 5.06
C LEU A 70 -2.73 -3.39 5.95
N ALA A 71 -2.70 -2.07 5.77
CA ALA A 71 -1.87 -1.19 6.58
C ALA A 71 -2.21 -1.32 8.08
N ARG A 72 -3.49 -1.31 8.42
CA ARG A 72 -3.94 -1.44 9.82
C ARG A 72 -3.53 -2.77 10.43
N HIS A 73 -3.72 -3.86 9.71
CA HIS A 73 -3.35 -5.19 10.19
C HIS A 73 -1.83 -5.37 10.27
N LEU A 74 -1.11 -4.79 9.35
CA LEU A 74 0.35 -4.88 9.29
C LEU A 74 1.02 -4.23 10.50
N VAL A 75 0.57 -3.03 10.88
CA VAL A 75 1.24 -2.21 11.91
C VAL A 75 1.40 -2.95 13.23
N PHE A 76 0.34 -3.60 13.72
CA PHE A 76 0.34 -4.27 15.01
C PHE A 76 0.52 -5.79 14.91
N SER A 77 0.80 -6.30 13.71
CA SER A 77 1.16 -7.71 13.55
C SER A 77 2.52 -7.99 14.22
N PRO A 78 2.83 -9.25 14.56
CA PRO A 78 4.17 -9.59 15.04
C PRO A 78 5.26 -9.14 14.07
N TRP A 79 5.05 -9.29 12.77
CA TRP A 79 5.99 -8.86 11.74
C TRP A 79 6.20 -7.33 11.75
N GLY A 80 5.13 -6.56 11.87
CA GLY A 80 5.18 -5.10 11.93
C GLY A 80 5.78 -4.61 13.24
N THR A 81 5.41 -5.22 14.35
CA THR A 81 5.94 -4.87 15.68
C THR A 81 7.45 -5.07 15.74
N ALA A 82 7.95 -6.17 15.17
CA ALA A 82 9.38 -6.45 15.12
C ALA A 82 10.17 -5.38 14.34
N ARG A 83 9.49 -4.65 13.45
CA ARG A 83 10.09 -3.59 12.62
C ARG A 83 9.80 -2.18 13.10
N GLY A 84 9.14 -2.04 14.24
CA GLY A 84 8.86 -0.73 14.83
C GLY A 84 7.69 0.01 14.20
N LEU A 85 6.83 -0.66 13.46
CA LEU A 85 5.67 0.00 12.82
C LEU A 85 4.71 0.65 13.83
N PRO A 86 4.44 0.07 15.02
CA PRO A 86 3.60 0.76 15.99
C PRO A 86 4.11 2.14 16.38
N ASP A 87 5.43 2.32 16.49
CA ASP A 87 6.02 3.62 16.82
C ASP A 87 6.05 4.57 15.62
N LEU A 88 6.28 4.04 14.41
CA LEU A 88 6.34 4.85 13.19
C LEU A 88 4.96 5.33 12.71
N VAL A 89 3.97 4.46 12.79
CA VAL A 89 2.64 4.68 12.21
C VAL A 89 1.56 4.77 13.29
N GLY A 90 1.52 3.79 14.20
CA GLY A 90 0.52 3.72 15.26
C GLY A 90 -0.89 3.63 14.69
N ARG A 91 -1.81 4.38 15.33
CA ARG A 91 -3.21 4.48 14.90
C ARG A 91 -3.55 5.83 14.28
N ASP A 92 -2.55 6.60 13.92
CA ASP A 92 -2.73 7.88 13.24
C ASP A 92 -3.28 7.64 11.83
N GLU A 93 -4.44 8.20 11.53
CA GLU A 93 -5.12 7.97 10.25
C GLU A 93 -4.30 8.49 9.05
N ALA A 94 -3.64 9.63 9.21
CA ALA A 94 -2.81 10.18 8.13
C ALA A 94 -1.62 9.26 7.82
N HIS A 95 -0.98 8.73 8.85
CA HIS A 95 0.14 7.80 8.70
C HIS A 95 -0.31 6.45 8.15
N LEU A 96 -1.49 5.97 8.55
CA LEU A 96 -2.06 4.73 8.01
C LEU A 96 -2.38 4.87 6.52
N ARG A 97 -2.91 6.03 6.11
CA ARG A 97 -3.18 6.30 4.69
C ARG A 97 -1.89 6.40 3.88
N LEU A 98 -0.86 7.02 4.45
CA LEU A 98 0.46 7.09 3.83
C LEU A 98 1.01 5.67 3.62
N LEU A 99 0.98 4.83 4.64
CA LEU A 99 1.43 3.45 4.55
C LEU A 99 0.63 2.68 3.49
N ALA A 100 -0.69 2.88 3.43
CA ALA A 100 -1.54 2.23 2.43
C ALA A 100 -1.11 2.61 1.00
N ARG A 101 -0.82 3.90 0.76
CA ARG A 101 -0.33 4.34 -0.55
C ARG A 101 1.04 3.73 -0.88
N MET A 102 1.91 3.62 0.12
CA MET A 102 3.22 2.96 -0.06
C MET A 102 3.07 1.48 -0.42
N LEU A 103 2.13 0.79 0.22
CA LEU A 103 1.88 -0.64 -0.01
C LEU A 103 1.37 -0.92 -1.42
N ILE A 104 0.43 -0.11 -1.89
CA ILE A 104 -0.18 -0.33 -3.21
C ILE A 104 0.61 0.31 -4.35
N MET A 105 1.46 1.27 -4.03
CA MET A 105 2.34 1.97 -4.97
C MET A 105 3.76 2.06 -4.41
N PRO A 106 4.47 0.92 -4.30
CA PRO A 106 5.82 0.90 -3.72
C PRO A 106 6.79 1.80 -4.51
N ARG A 107 7.65 2.47 -3.80
CA ARG A 107 8.63 3.40 -4.39
C ARG A 107 9.42 2.76 -5.54
N ALA A 108 9.90 1.54 -5.36
CA ALA A 108 10.72 0.85 -6.35
C ALA A 108 9.98 0.65 -7.68
N LEU A 109 8.67 0.36 -7.63
CA LEU A 109 7.88 0.16 -8.84
C LEU A 109 7.62 1.48 -9.56
N LEU A 110 7.41 2.58 -8.82
CA LEU A 110 7.20 3.89 -9.43
C LEU A 110 8.49 4.44 -10.04
N THR A 111 9.61 4.32 -9.33
CA THR A 111 10.89 4.81 -9.83
C THR A 111 11.40 4.01 -11.02
N ALA A 112 10.96 2.75 -11.16
CA ALA A 112 11.29 1.93 -12.33
C ALA A 112 10.54 2.34 -13.60
N LEU A 113 9.45 3.12 -13.47
CA LEU A 113 8.71 3.60 -14.63
C LEU A 113 9.49 4.68 -15.36
N PRO A 114 9.40 4.73 -16.71
CA PRO A 114 9.90 5.88 -17.47
C PRO A 114 9.21 7.17 -17.02
N PRO A 115 9.88 8.32 -16.99
CA PRO A 115 9.25 9.58 -16.57
C PRO A 115 7.95 9.90 -17.30
N ALA A 116 7.85 9.55 -18.59
CA ALA A 116 6.63 9.77 -19.37
C ALA A 116 5.42 8.98 -18.86
N LYS A 117 5.63 7.91 -18.10
CA LYS A 117 4.57 7.08 -17.53
C LYS A 117 4.22 7.43 -16.09
N ARG A 118 4.90 8.41 -15.51
CA ARG A 118 4.67 8.84 -14.13
C ARG A 118 3.60 9.95 -14.07
N THR A 119 2.44 9.69 -14.65
CA THR A 119 1.29 10.59 -14.56
C THR A 119 0.21 9.94 -13.71
N PRO A 120 -0.65 10.73 -13.02
CA PRO A 120 -1.74 10.15 -12.23
C PRO A 120 -2.63 9.20 -13.03
N ALA A 121 -2.95 9.53 -14.27
CA ALA A 121 -3.82 8.71 -15.12
C ALA A 121 -3.17 7.36 -15.46
N LEU A 122 -1.91 7.35 -15.84
CA LEU A 122 -1.21 6.12 -16.21
C LEU A 122 -0.92 5.25 -15.00
N ILE A 123 -0.53 5.85 -13.88
CA ILE A 123 -0.32 5.11 -12.63
C ILE A 123 -1.63 4.51 -12.14
N SER A 124 -2.73 5.27 -12.22
CA SER A 124 -4.06 4.78 -11.86
C SER A 124 -4.39 3.49 -12.62
N THR A 125 -4.15 3.48 -13.92
CA THR A 125 -4.42 2.31 -14.76
C THR A 125 -3.48 1.15 -14.46
N ASP A 126 -2.19 1.40 -14.35
CA ASP A 126 -1.19 0.35 -14.18
C ASP A 126 -1.21 -0.27 -12.78
N PHE A 127 -1.45 0.54 -11.76
CA PHE A 127 -1.46 0.09 -10.35
C PHE A 127 -2.86 -0.21 -9.84
N GLU A 128 -3.88 0.11 -10.62
CA GLU A 128 -5.30 -0.07 -10.26
C GLU A 128 -5.63 0.64 -8.94
N VAL A 129 -5.36 1.95 -8.94
CA VAL A 129 -5.62 2.85 -7.82
C VAL A 129 -6.39 4.08 -8.31
N PRO A 130 -7.17 4.76 -7.43
CA PRO A 130 -7.78 6.02 -7.82
C PRO A 130 -6.72 7.05 -8.23
N ALA A 131 -7.04 7.85 -9.25
CA ALA A 131 -6.08 8.83 -9.80
C ALA A 131 -5.63 9.86 -8.75
N GLU A 132 -6.50 10.24 -7.81
CA GLU A 132 -6.13 11.17 -6.74
C GLU A 132 -5.10 10.58 -5.79
N ASP A 133 -5.16 9.28 -5.52
CA ASP A 133 -4.15 8.59 -4.71
C ASP A 133 -2.82 8.50 -5.45
N ALA A 134 -2.87 8.29 -6.77
CA ALA A 134 -1.68 8.30 -7.61
C ALA A 134 -0.99 9.67 -7.59
N LEU A 135 -1.78 10.75 -7.71
CA LEU A 135 -1.25 12.12 -7.64
C LEU A 135 -0.58 12.37 -6.29
N GLN A 136 -1.25 12.02 -5.22
CA GLN A 136 -0.73 12.22 -3.87
C GLN A 136 0.56 11.42 -3.65
N ARG A 137 0.63 10.20 -4.16
CA ARG A 137 1.83 9.37 -4.06
C ARG A 137 3.01 9.98 -4.83
N LEU A 138 2.76 10.51 -6.03
CA LEU A 138 3.79 11.19 -6.80
C LEU A 138 4.33 12.41 -6.04
N ASP A 139 3.45 13.19 -5.41
CA ASP A 139 3.86 14.32 -4.58
C ASP A 139 4.73 13.88 -3.40
N GLU A 140 4.34 12.80 -2.74
CA GLU A 140 5.09 12.25 -1.60
C GLU A 140 6.50 11.82 -1.99
N LEU A 141 6.67 11.34 -3.21
CA LEU A 141 7.97 10.90 -3.74
C LEU A 141 8.76 12.01 -4.43
N GLY A 142 8.16 13.20 -4.60
CA GLY A 142 8.80 14.28 -5.34
C GLY A 142 8.93 14.00 -6.83
N LEU A 143 8.00 13.23 -7.38
CA LEU A 143 7.98 12.83 -8.79
C LEU A 143 6.89 13.53 -9.61
N SER A 144 6.10 14.38 -8.97
CA SER A 144 5.03 15.11 -9.66
C SER A 144 5.56 16.30 -10.46
#